data_ff42a4b2a3dbbfea2d679229e88aa672
#
_entry.id   ff42a4b2a3dbbfea2d679229e88aa672
#
_cell.length_a   1.000
_cell.length_b   1.000
_cell.length_c   1.000
_cell.angle_alpha   90.00
_cell.angle_beta   90.00
_cell.angle_gamma   90.00
#
_symmetry.space_group_name_H-M   'P 1'
#
loop_
_entity.id
_entity.type
_entity.pdbx_description
1 polymer ?
#
loop_
_entity_poly.entity_id
_entity_poly.type
_entity_poly.pdbx_seq_one_letter_code
_entity_poly.pdbx_strand_id
1 'polypeptide(L)'
;GTVTMTVRFQDRSSHAAAEINNEALARYIEQVSGIDGMHIDAGTLLQLPGVLVHNTGEDARVSALNELKQLATEACSAVNAMRLEEGKSLHSDLVEHLDRIAGEVVHIEARIPEVNKLFSERLKSRMSSMLGELGAEVREEDLIREVAIFAEKSDIAEEVSRLHGHLDQFKELISVEPASPIGRTLDFITQEMLREANTMGSKCLDPVVSKHVVSIKGAVDRIKEQVQNVE
;
A
#
# COMPACT_ATOMS: atom_id res chain seq x y z
N GLY A 1 2.32 6.51 9.07
CA GLY A 1 3.32 7.19 8.24
C GLY A 1 4.02 8.33 8.96
N THR A 2 5.09 8.86 8.40
CA THR A 2 5.82 10.03 8.93
C THR A 2 5.52 11.23 8.04
N VAL A 3 5.05 12.33 8.64
CA VAL A 3 4.80 13.59 7.92
C VAL A 3 5.91 14.56 8.29
N THR A 4 6.59 15.13 7.29
CA THR A 4 7.60 16.18 7.48
C THR A 4 7.09 17.46 6.85
N MET A 5 6.99 18.52 7.65
CA MET A 5 6.62 19.85 7.18
C MET A 5 7.83 20.78 7.29
N THR A 6 8.19 21.43 6.18
CA THR A 6 9.26 22.43 6.17
C THR A 6 8.64 23.81 5.96
N VAL A 7 8.92 24.72 6.89
CA VAL A 7 8.43 26.08 6.82
C VAL A 7 9.62 27.03 6.60
N ARG A 8 9.50 27.94 5.62
CA ARG A 8 10.45 29.02 5.41
C ARG A 8 9.73 30.34 5.61
N PHE A 9 10.13 31.07 6.64
CA PHE A 9 9.63 32.42 6.91
C PHE A 9 10.60 33.47 6.41
N GLN A 10 10.12 34.48 5.73
CA GLN A 10 10.89 35.63 5.30
C GLN A 10 10.04 36.89 5.52
N ASP A 11 10.42 37.71 6.50
CA ASP A 11 9.78 39.00 6.71
C ASP A 11 10.27 39.99 5.64
N ARG A 12 9.31 40.60 4.92
CA ARG A 12 9.55 41.65 3.91
C ARG A 12 8.91 42.97 4.30
N SER A 13 8.39 43.06 5.51
CA SER A 13 7.80 44.31 6.04
C SER A 13 8.89 45.36 6.42
N SER A 14 8.45 46.58 6.71
CA SER A 14 9.35 47.61 7.24
C SER A 14 9.97 47.23 8.59
N HIS A 15 9.36 46.28 9.32
CA HIS A 15 9.88 45.76 10.60
C HIS A 15 11.07 44.82 10.43
N ALA A 16 11.33 44.33 9.21
CA ALA A 16 12.56 43.59 8.90
C ALA A 16 13.81 44.46 8.87
N ALA A 17 13.66 45.78 8.79
CA ALA A 17 14.77 46.72 8.91
C ALA A 17 15.26 46.76 10.38
N ALA A 18 16.57 46.65 10.55
CA ALA A 18 17.16 46.78 11.89
C ALA A 18 16.99 48.22 12.41
N GLU A 19 16.64 48.36 13.67
CA GLU A 19 16.63 49.65 14.36
C GLU A 19 18.05 50.01 14.85
N ILE A 20 18.41 51.30 14.75
CA ILE A 20 19.67 51.75 15.25
C ILE A 20 19.55 51.99 16.78
N ASN A 21 20.33 51.27 17.56
CA ASN A 21 20.48 51.51 18.97
C ASN A 21 21.36 52.78 19.18
N ASN A 22 20.70 53.91 19.34
CA ASN A 22 21.38 55.21 19.47
C ASN A 22 22.27 55.31 20.72
N GLU A 23 21.93 54.58 21.81
CA GLU A 23 22.74 54.58 23.02
C GLU A 23 24.07 53.80 22.80
N ALA A 24 24.00 52.65 22.15
CA ALA A 24 25.19 51.88 21.80
C ALA A 24 26.07 52.64 20.81
N LEU A 25 25.47 53.27 19.79
CA LEU A 25 26.14 54.08 18.81
C LEU A 25 26.88 55.28 19.44
N ALA A 26 26.17 56.01 20.35
CA ALA A 26 26.76 57.16 21.06
C ALA A 26 27.97 56.71 21.92
N ARG A 27 27.87 55.58 22.63
CA ARG A 27 29.01 55.04 23.41
C ARG A 27 30.22 54.72 22.54
N TYR A 28 30.02 54.12 21.37
CA TYR A 28 31.11 53.82 20.45
C TYR A 28 31.75 55.10 19.90
N ILE A 29 30.95 56.08 19.55
CA ILE A 29 31.44 57.40 19.09
C ILE A 29 32.28 58.07 20.18
N GLU A 30 31.81 58.10 21.42
CA GLU A 30 32.51 58.67 22.57
C GLU A 30 33.88 58.02 22.81
N GLN A 31 33.93 56.70 22.78
CA GLN A 31 35.19 55.94 22.95
C GLN A 31 36.21 56.21 21.88
N VAL A 32 35.76 56.39 20.65
CA VAL A 32 36.66 56.57 19.50
C VAL A 32 37.03 58.05 19.27
N SER A 33 36.17 58.99 19.66
CA SER A 33 36.47 60.44 19.57
C SER A 33 37.66 60.86 20.40
N GLY A 34 38.08 60.07 21.41
CA GLY A 34 39.30 60.32 22.20
C GLY A 34 40.61 59.87 21.54
N ILE A 35 40.58 59.30 20.33
CA ILE A 35 41.77 58.77 19.65
C ILE A 35 42.16 59.76 18.52
N ASP A 36 43.32 60.43 18.67
CA ASP A 36 43.82 61.39 17.69
C ASP A 36 44.10 60.73 16.32
N GLY A 37 43.57 61.35 15.26
CA GLY A 37 43.83 60.93 13.88
C GLY A 37 42.89 59.82 13.36
N MET A 38 41.89 59.42 14.09
CA MET A 38 40.93 58.35 13.69
C MET A 38 39.70 58.97 12.99
N HIS A 39 39.50 58.64 11.71
CA HIS A 39 38.27 58.94 10.99
C HIS A 39 37.38 57.69 10.96
N ILE A 40 36.15 57.83 11.44
CA ILE A 40 35.21 56.73 11.48
C ILE A 40 34.17 56.90 10.37
N ASP A 41 34.04 55.88 9.55
CA ASP A 41 32.97 55.80 8.56
C ASP A 41 31.68 55.31 9.23
N ALA A 42 30.56 55.98 8.93
CA ALA A 42 29.24 55.62 9.50
C ALA A 42 28.83 54.19 9.18
N GLY A 43 29.22 53.66 8.00
CA GLY A 43 28.96 52.27 7.62
C GLY A 43 29.66 51.26 8.52
N THR A 44 30.89 51.60 8.97
CA THR A 44 31.63 50.75 9.92
C THR A 44 31.03 50.78 11.30
N LEU A 45 30.53 51.92 11.78
CA LEU A 45 29.83 52.02 13.07
C LEU A 45 28.56 51.19 13.13
N LEU A 46 27.80 51.10 12.05
CA LEU A 46 26.59 50.30 11.98
C LEU A 46 26.86 48.79 12.01
N GLN A 47 28.08 48.33 11.75
CA GLN A 47 28.48 46.93 11.82
C GLN A 47 28.95 46.51 13.21
N LEU A 48 29.09 47.47 14.14
CA LEU A 48 29.52 47.14 15.50
C LEU A 48 28.42 46.39 16.28
N PRO A 49 28.80 45.46 17.15
CA PRO A 49 27.86 44.66 17.94
C PRO A 49 26.89 45.53 18.76
N GLY A 50 25.60 45.23 18.65
CA GLY A 50 24.56 45.92 19.42
C GLY A 50 24.14 47.30 18.89
N VAL A 51 24.73 47.80 17.79
CA VAL A 51 24.30 49.04 17.12
C VAL A 51 23.07 48.83 16.25
N LEU A 52 23.00 47.68 15.55
CA LEU A 52 21.80 47.26 14.82
C LEU A 52 21.05 46.22 15.64
N VAL A 53 19.84 46.52 16.02
CA VAL A 53 18.95 45.63 16.76
C VAL A 53 17.81 45.23 15.85
N HIS A 54 17.68 43.95 15.65
CA HIS A 54 16.50 43.40 14.95
C HIS A 54 15.38 43.22 16.00
N ASN A 55 14.47 44.17 16.00
CA ASN A 55 13.29 44.10 16.87
C ASN A 55 12.20 43.30 16.14
N THR A 56 12.26 41.96 16.25
CA THR A 56 11.13 41.14 15.90
C THR A 56 10.06 41.34 16.98
N GLY A 57 9.22 42.36 16.77
CA GLY A 57 8.15 42.69 17.71
C GLY A 57 7.31 41.45 18.03
N GLU A 58 6.89 41.34 19.29
CA GLU A 58 6.06 40.20 19.79
C GLU A 58 4.80 40.04 18.93
N ASP A 59 4.22 41.15 18.43
CA ASP A 59 3.06 41.15 17.55
C ASP A 59 3.34 40.51 16.19
N ALA A 60 4.52 40.75 15.59
CA ALA A 60 4.92 40.12 14.33
C ALA A 60 5.14 38.60 14.49
N ARG A 61 5.67 38.18 15.64
CA ARG A 61 5.82 36.75 15.99
C ARG A 61 4.47 36.05 16.16
N VAL A 62 3.53 36.72 16.85
CA VAL A 62 2.18 36.18 17.06
C VAL A 62 1.42 36.09 15.74
N SER A 63 1.50 37.12 14.88
CA SER A 63 0.89 37.12 13.55
C SER A 63 1.46 35.98 12.69
N ALA A 64 2.79 35.85 12.60
CA ALA A 64 3.45 34.79 11.86
C ALA A 64 3.05 33.39 12.38
N LEU A 65 2.94 33.21 13.70
CA LEU A 65 2.51 31.94 14.28
C LEU A 65 1.07 31.59 13.90
N ASN A 66 0.17 32.58 13.86
CA ASN A 66 -1.22 32.37 13.47
C ASN A 66 -1.35 32.02 11.99
N GLU A 67 -0.62 32.69 11.10
CA GLU A 67 -0.57 32.37 9.68
C GLU A 67 0.00 30.97 9.45
N LEU A 68 1.07 30.58 10.16
CA LEU A 68 1.63 29.24 10.13
C LEU A 68 0.63 28.16 10.55
N LYS A 69 -0.13 28.39 11.62
CA LYS A 69 -1.19 27.47 12.07
C LYS A 69 -2.28 27.33 11.01
N GLN A 70 -2.69 28.42 10.39
CA GLN A 70 -3.69 28.39 9.33
C GLN A 70 -3.18 27.58 8.13
N LEU A 71 -1.98 27.88 7.61
CA LEU A 71 -1.37 27.17 6.49
C LEU A 71 -1.18 25.67 6.79
N ALA A 72 -0.78 25.32 8.01
CA ALA A 72 -0.66 23.93 8.43
C ALA A 72 -2.01 23.21 8.43
N THR A 73 -3.07 23.89 8.93
CA THR A 73 -4.43 23.34 8.93
C THR A 73 -4.96 23.14 7.51
N GLU A 74 -4.76 24.09 6.63
CA GLU A 74 -5.14 24.00 5.21
C GLU A 74 -4.39 22.88 4.50
N ALA A 75 -3.08 22.74 4.72
CA ALA A 75 -2.27 21.66 4.16
C ALA A 75 -2.74 20.28 4.65
N CYS A 76 -3.00 20.11 5.96
CA CYS A 76 -3.52 18.86 6.51
C CYS A 76 -4.91 18.53 5.95
N SER A 77 -5.77 19.53 5.79
CA SER A 77 -7.10 19.35 5.20
C SER A 77 -7.01 18.89 3.73
N ALA A 78 -6.12 19.52 2.95
CA ALA A 78 -5.88 19.13 1.55
C ALA A 78 -5.35 17.68 1.42
N VAL A 79 -4.41 17.29 2.28
CA VAL A 79 -3.88 15.92 2.32
C VAL A 79 -4.99 14.92 2.67
N ASN A 80 -5.82 15.23 3.66
CA ASN A 80 -6.93 14.35 4.05
C ASN A 80 -7.97 14.20 2.92
N ALA A 81 -8.28 15.29 2.21
CA ALA A 81 -9.19 15.23 1.06
C ALA A 81 -8.62 14.35 -0.06
N MET A 82 -7.33 14.50 -0.37
CA MET A 82 -6.65 13.67 -1.38
C MET A 82 -6.63 12.19 -0.97
N ARG A 83 -6.31 11.87 0.28
CA ARG A 83 -6.33 10.50 0.81
C ARG A 83 -7.72 9.86 0.73
N LEU A 84 -8.78 10.63 0.96
CA LEU A 84 -10.15 10.14 0.82
C LEU A 84 -10.49 9.76 -0.62
N GLU A 85 -10.09 10.56 -1.59
CA GLU A 85 -10.32 10.25 -3.02
C GLU A 85 -9.48 9.06 -3.50
N GLU A 86 -8.22 9.00 -3.12
CA GLU A 86 -7.35 7.85 -3.40
C GLU A 86 -7.89 6.57 -2.74
N GLY A 87 -8.34 6.66 -1.49
CA GLY A 87 -8.92 5.53 -0.77
C GLY A 87 -10.19 4.98 -1.43
N LYS A 88 -11.04 5.83 -1.98
CA LYS A 88 -12.23 5.38 -2.73
C LYS A 88 -11.85 4.64 -4.02
N SER A 89 -10.88 5.16 -4.77
CA SER A 89 -10.37 4.51 -5.98
C SER A 89 -9.75 3.16 -5.65
N LEU A 90 -8.90 3.12 -4.63
CA LEU A 90 -8.26 1.89 -4.15
C LEU A 90 -9.28 0.84 -3.69
N HIS A 91 -10.30 1.25 -2.95
CA HIS A 91 -11.38 0.35 -2.53
C HIS A 91 -12.10 -0.26 -3.75
N SER A 92 -12.44 0.56 -4.76
CA SER A 92 -13.09 0.08 -5.99
C SER A 92 -12.24 -0.96 -6.73
N ASP A 93 -10.94 -0.69 -6.87
CA ASP A 93 -10.01 -1.60 -7.54
C ASP A 93 -9.86 -2.93 -6.78
N LEU A 94 -9.79 -2.87 -5.44
CA LEU A 94 -9.72 -4.07 -4.60
C LEU A 94 -10.99 -4.93 -4.76
N VAL A 95 -12.17 -4.31 -4.73
CA VAL A 95 -13.45 -5.03 -4.91
C VAL A 95 -13.52 -5.68 -6.29
N GLU A 96 -13.12 -4.99 -7.36
CA GLU A 96 -13.10 -5.55 -8.72
C GLU A 96 -12.22 -6.81 -8.80
N HIS A 97 -11.02 -6.76 -8.21
CA HIS A 97 -10.13 -7.92 -8.20
C HIS A 97 -10.66 -9.08 -7.36
N LEU A 98 -11.28 -8.81 -6.20
CA LEU A 98 -11.92 -9.84 -5.38
C LEU A 98 -13.08 -10.51 -6.11
N ASP A 99 -13.93 -9.75 -6.80
CA ASP A 99 -15.05 -10.29 -7.58
C ASP A 99 -14.56 -11.10 -8.78
N ARG A 100 -13.48 -10.67 -9.41
CA ARG A 100 -12.81 -11.45 -10.45
C ARG A 100 -12.32 -12.80 -9.92
N ILE A 101 -11.66 -12.83 -8.76
CA ILE A 101 -11.19 -14.08 -8.14
C ILE A 101 -12.39 -14.99 -7.85
N ALA A 102 -13.46 -14.45 -7.25
CA ALA A 102 -14.67 -15.22 -6.95
C ALA A 102 -15.29 -15.84 -8.24
N GLY A 103 -15.36 -15.08 -9.33
CA GLY A 103 -15.82 -15.59 -10.62
C GLY A 103 -14.95 -16.72 -11.19
N GLU A 104 -13.64 -16.61 -11.08
CA GLU A 104 -12.72 -17.66 -11.54
C GLU A 104 -12.85 -18.93 -10.69
N VAL A 105 -13.09 -18.81 -9.39
CA VAL A 105 -13.35 -19.97 -8.50
C VAL A 105 -14.61 -20.72 -8.91
N VAL A 106 -15.71 -20.02 -9.23
CA VAL A 106 -16.93 -20.65 -9.73
C VAL A 106 -16.67 -21.47 -11.00
N HIS A 107 -15.84 -20.97 -11.91
CA HIS A 107 -15.46 -21.72 -13.12
C HIS A 107 -14.64 -22.98 -12.81
N ILE A 108 -13.75 -22.90 -11.80
CA ILE A 108 -12.98 -24.07 -11.32
C ILE A 108 -13.92 -25.11 -10.76
N GLU A 109 -14.84 -24.74 -9.85
CA GLU A 109 -15.82 -25.65 -9.24
C GLU A 109 -16.68 -26.37 -10.29
N ALA A 110 -17.16 -25.62 -11.27
CA ALA A 110 -17.96 -26.20 -12.37
C ALA A 110 -17.16 -27.19 -13.23
N ARG A 111 -15.83 -27.05 -13.30
CA ARG A 111 -14.96 -27.89 -14.14
C ARG A 111 -14.56 -29.21 -13.45
N ILE A 112 -14.47 -29.27 -12.13
CA ILE A 112 -13.97 -30.44 -11.39
C ILE A 112 -14.69 -31.77 -11.76
N PRO A 113 -16.03 -31.83 -11.85
CA PRO A 113 -16.71 -33.09 -12.22
C PRO A 113 -16.28 -33.62 -13.59
N GLU A 114 -16.05 -32.74 -14.54
CA GLU A 114 -15.62 -33.10 -15.89
C GLU A 114 -14.16 -33.59 -15.92
N VAL A 115 -13.29 -32.99 -15.12
CA VAL A 115 -11.89 -33.46 -14.94
C VAL A 115 -11.87 -34.92 -14.51
N ASN A 116 -12.64 -35.28 -13.48
CA ASN A 116 -12.73 -36.65 -12.96
C ASN A 116 -13.27 -37.62 -14.02
N LYS A 117 -14.28 -37.23 -14.76
CA LYS A 117 -14.85 -38.03 -15.86
C LYS A 117 -13.81 -38.26 -16.97
N LEU A 118 -13.15 -37.21 -17.46
CA LEU A 118 -12.14 -37.31 -18.51
C LEU A 118 -10.94 -38.18 -18.08
N PHE A 119 -10.53 -38.11 -16.82
CA PHE A 119 -9.48 -38.95 -16.29
C PHE A 119 -9.91 -40.45 -16.30
N SER A 120 -11.12 -40.75 -15.82
CA SER A 120 -11.67 -42.10 -15.82
C SER A 120 -11.73 -42.70 -17.25
N GLU A 121 -12.19 -41.92 -18.23
CA GLU A 121 -12.27 -42.35 -19.63
C GLU A 121 -10.88 -42.61 -20.23
N ARG A 122 -9.90 -41.70 -19.99
CA ARG A 122 -8.51 -41.87 -20.46
C ARG A 122 -7.84 -43.08 -19.81
N LEU A 123 -8.02 -43.26 -18.50
CA LEU A 123 -7.47 -44.42 -17.78
C LEU A 123 -8.01 -45.71 -18.32
N LYS A 124 -9.34 -45.82 -18.49
CA LYS A 124 -10.01 -47.00 -19.05
C LYS A 124 -9.48 -47.33 -20.46
N SER A 125 -9.39 -46.30 -21.35
CA SER A 125 -8.86 -46.47 -22.72
C SER A 125 -7.41 -46.98 -22.69
N ARG A 126 -6.54 -46.38 -21.88
CA ARG A 126 -5.12 -46.73 -21.77
C ARG A 126 -4.92 -48.15 -21.21
N MET A 127 -5.65 -48.50 -20.16
CA MET A 127 -5.62 -49.86 -19.59
C MET A 127 -6.12 -50.91 -20.60
N SER A 128 -7.23 -50.63 -21.30
CA SER A 128 -7.77 -51.56 -22.33
C SER A 128 -6.78 -51.77 -23.47
N SER A 129 -6.08 -50.69 -23.91
CA SER A 129 -5.04 -50.85 -24.96
C SER A 129 -3.83 -51.68 -24.50
N MET A 130 -3.34 -51.45 -23.30
CA MET A 130 -2.19 -52.20 -22.75
C MET A 130 -2.51 -53.67 -22.46
N LEU A 131 -3.72 -53.99 -21.95
CA LEU A 131 -4.10 -55.35 -21.61
C LEU A 131 -4.62 -56.11 -22.83
N GLY A 132 -5.17 -55.43 -23.84
CA GLY A 132 -5.48 -56.04 -25.15
C GLY A 132 -4.28 -56.66 -25.85
N GLU A 133 -3.11 -56.01 -25.72
CA GLU A 133 -1.82 -56.56 -26.21
C GLU A 133 -1.37 -57.83 -25.42
N LEU A 134 -1.81 -57.97 -24.17
CA LEU A 134 -1.43 -59.10 -23.28
C LEU A 134 -2.54 -60.18 -23.19
N GLY A 135 -3.66 -60.02 -23.89
CA GLY A 135 -4.79 -60.95 -23.82
C GLY A 135 -5.50 -61.03 -22.46
N ALA A 136 -5.37 -59.99 -21.63
CA ALA A 136 -6.00 -59.88 -20.32
C ALA A 136 -7.10 -58.81 -20.33
N GLU A 137 -8.13 -58.99 -19.51
CA GLU A 137 -9.23 -58.02 -19.29
C GLU A 137 -8.96 -57.12 -18.11
N VAL A 138 -9.33 -55.82 -18.23
CA VAL A 138 -9.31 -54.85 -17.11
C VAL A 138 -10.42 -55.20 -16.13
N ARG A 139 -10.10 -55.45 -14.88
CA ARG A 139 -11.09 -55.60 -13.83
C ARG A 139 -11.63 -54.23 -13.44
N GLU A 140 -12.96 -54.12 -13.38
CA GLU A 140 -13.65 -52.89 -13.05
C GLU A 140 -13.22 -52.35 -11.67
N GLU A 141 -12.95 -53.24 -10.72
CA GLU A 141 -12.50 -52.90 -9.37
C GLU A 141 -11.14 -52.18 -9.36
N ASP A 142 -10.19 -52.57 -10.22
CA ASP A 142 -8.87 -51.96 -10.32
C ASP A 142 -8.99 -50.52 -10.93
N LEU A 143 -9.90 -50.36 -11.92
CA LEU A 143 -10.21 -49.06 -12.50
C LEU A 143 -10.82 -48.09 -11.47
N ILE A 144 -11.81 -48.56 -10.71
CA ILE A 144 -12.49 -47.78 -9.67
C ILE A 144 -11.49 -47.33 -8.60
N ARG A 145 -10.56 -48.21 -8.19
CA ARG A 145 -9.52 -47.88 -7.21
C ARG A 145 -8.59 -46.77 -7.71
N GLU A 146 -8.10 -46.87 -8.94
CA GLU A 146 -7.21 -45.84 -9.49
C GLU A 146 -7.91 -44.50 -9.72
N VAL A 147 -9.17 -44.53 -10.14
CA VAL A 147 -9.99 -43.28 -10.25
C VAL A 147 -10.20 -42.64 -8.89
N ALA A 148 -10.46 -43.43 -7.83
CA ALA A 148 -10.63 -42.94 -6.48
C ALA A 148 -9.33 -42.30 -5.94
N ILE A 149 -8.18 -42.94 -6.16
CA ILE A 149 -6.86 -42.39 -5.76
C ILE A 149 -6.58 -41.09 -6.52
N PHE A 150 -6.90 -41.00 -7.81
CA PHE A 150 -6.74 -39.77 -8.57
C PHE A 150 -7.66 -38.66 -8.06
N ALA A 151 -8.96 -39.00 -7.83
CA ALA A 151 -9.93 -38.03 -7.31
C ALA A 151 -9.46 -37.44 -5.97
N GLU A 152 -8.97 -38.29 -5.04
CA GLU A 152 -8.42 -37.85 -3.76
C GLU A 152 -7.17 -36.94 -3.93
N LYS A 153 -6.24 -37.32 -4.81
CA LYS A 153 -5.03 -36.53 -5.05
C LYS A 153 -5.28 -35.20 -5.76
N SER A 154 -6.30 -35.12 -6.61
CA SER A 154 -6.70 -33.94 -7.35
C SER A 154 -7.81 -33.13 -6.67
N ASP A 155 -8.22 -33.55 -5.48
CA ASP A 155 -9.23 -32.83 -4.71
C ASP A 155 -8.68 -31.49 -4.25
N ILE A 156 -9.39 -30.44 -4.66
CA ILE A 156 -9.10 -29.04 -4.34
C ILE A 156 -10.26 -28.37 -3.59
N ALA A 157 -11.22 -29.14 -3.10
CA ALA A 157 -12.41 -28.61 -2.43
C ALA A 157 -12.05 -27.82 -1.16
N GLU A 158 -11.04 -28.28 -0.43
CA GLU A 158 -10.56 -27.59 0.76
C GLU A 158 -9.93 -26.25 0.42
N GLU A 159 -9.07 -26.18 -0.61
CA GLU A 159 -8.44 -24.97 -1.08
C GLU A 159 -9.44 -23.94 -1.61
N VAL A 160 -10.44 -24.40 -2.33
CA VAL A 160 -11.57 -23.57 -2.81
C VAL A 160 -12.35 -23.01 -1.62
N SER A 161 -12.71 -23.84 -0.64
CA SER A 161 -13.42 -23.39 0.57
C SER A 161 -12.60 -22.38 1.37
N ARG A 162 -11.30 -22.60 1.53
CA ARG A 162 -10.40 -21.65 2.22
C ARG A 162 -10.29 -20.33 1.45
N LEU A 163 -10.15 -20.41 0.12
CA LEU A 163 -10.09 -19.20 -0.71
C LEU A 163 -11.36 -18.36 -0.60
N HIS A 164 -12.55 -18.99 -0.59
CA HIS A 164 -13.81 -18.30 -0.30
C HIS A 164 -13.79 -17.61 1.07
N GLY A 165 -13.36 -18.31 2.11
CA GLY A 165 -13.25 -17.75 3.45
C GLY A 165 -12.31 -16.54 3.51
N HIS A 166 -11.18 -16.57 2.79
CA HIS A 166 -10.25 -15.45 2.70
C HIS A 166 -10.84 -14.26 1.92
N LEU A 167 -11.58 -14.51 0.84
CA LEU A 167 -12.29 -13.47 0.09
C LEU A 167 -13.34 -12.76 0.95
N ASP A 168 -14.13 -13.53 1.71
CA ASP A 168 -15.16 -12.97 2.61
C ASP A 168 -14.52 -12.14 3.72
N GLN A 169 -13.48 -12.66 4.37
CA GLN A 169 -12.73 -11.94 5.39
C GLN A 169 -12.10 -10.64 4.87
N PHE A 170 -11.54 -10.67 3.66
CA PHE A 170 -10.98 -9.48 3.04
C PHE A 170 -12.07 -8.43 2.75
N LYS A 171 -13.21 -8.86 2.17
CA LYS A 171 -14.37 -7.98 1.90
C LYS A 171 -14.92 -7.36 3.19
N GLU A 172 -15.01 -8.12 4.26
CA GLU A 172 -15.47 -7.61 5.56
C GLU A 172 -14.55 -6.50 6.08
N LEU A 173 -13.23 -6.73 6.04
CA LEU A 173 -12.23 -5.75 6.53
C LEU A 173 -12.26 -4.43 5.76
N ILE A 174 -12.46 -4.44 4.43
CA ILE A 174 -12.52 -3.21 3.64
C ILE A 174 -13.87 -2.51 3.67
N SER A 175 -14.93 -3.19 4.16
CA SER A 175 -16.30 -2.66 4.20
C SER A 175 -16.61 -1.88 5.47
N VAL A 176 -15.81 -2.03 6.53
CA VAL A 176 -16.01 -1.41 7.84
C VAL A 176 -14.93 -0.36 8.05
N GLU A 177 -15.32 0.80 8.62
CA GLU A 177 -14.34 1.81 9.00
C GLU A 177 -13.44 1.25 10.12
N PRO A 178 -12.14 1.05 9.86
CA PRO A 178 -11.30 0.31 10.80
C PRO A 178 -10.92 1.19 12.01
N ALA A 179 -11.00 0.62 13.21
CA ALA A 179 -10.52 1.26 14.44
C ALA A 179 -8.97 1.32 14.53
N SER A 180 -8.25 0.59 13.65
CA SER A 180 -6.80 0.49 13.61
C SER A 180 -6.31 0.24 12.17
N PRO A 181 -5.02 0.49 11.86
CA PRO A 181 -4.46 0.19 10.54
C PRO A 181 -4.64 -1.28 10.14
N ILE A 182 -5.24 -1.53 8.98
CA ILE A 182 -5.59 -2.89 8.49
C ILE A 182 -4.62 -3.44 7.43
N GLY A 183 -3.75 -2.62 6.88
CA GLY A 183 -2.89 -3.00 5.75
C GLY A 183 -2.09 -4.30 5.99
N ARG A 184 -1.55 -4.49 7.20
CA ARG A 184 -0.81 -5.72 7.55
C ARG A 184 -1.70 -6.97 7.55
N THR A 185 -2.96 -6.85 7.99
CA THR A 185 -3.93 -7.94 8.00
C THR A 185 -4.36 -8.30 6.58
N LEU A 186 -4.58 -7.29 5.73
CA LEU A 186 -4.90 -7.48 4.31
C LEU A 186 -3.74 -8.15 3.56
N ASP A 187 -2.49 -7.75 3.83
CA ASP A 187 -1.31 -8.40 3.24
C ASP A 187 -1.21 -9.89 3.63
N PHE A 188 -1.47 -10.21 4.90
CA PHE A 188 -1.50 -11.60 5.36
C PHE A 188 -2.58 -12.42 4.63
N ILE A 189 -3.82 -11.91 4.53
CA ILE A 189 -4.91 -12.60 3.82
C ILE A 189 -4.56 -12.78 2.34
N THR A 190 -3.96 -11.79 1.72
CA THR A 190 -3.50 -11.86 0.32
C THR A 190 -2.47 -12.97 0.12
N GLN A 191 -1.55 -13.15 1.06
CA GLN A 191 -0.56 -14.24 1.02
C GLN A 191 -1.23 -15.62 1.16
N GLU A 192 -2.24 -15.75 2.02
CA GLU A 192 -2.99 -17.00 2.16
C GLU A 192 -3.81 -17.30 0.89
N MET A 193 -4.46 -16.29 0.28
CA MET A 193 -5.13 -16.48 -1.03
C MET A 193 -4.16 -16.99 -2.11
N LEU A 194 -2.96 -16.44 -2.17
CA LEU A 194 -1.92 -16.89 -3.10
C LEU A 194 -1.49 -18.34 -2.81
N ARG A 195 -1.40 -18.70 -1.55
CA ARG A 195 -1.07 -20.07 -1.12
C ARG A 195 -2.11 -21.06 -1.59
N GLU A 196 -3.41 -20.78 -1.36
CA GLU A 196 -4.50 -21.66 -1.80
C GLU A 196 -4.51 -21.79 -3.33
N ALA A 197 -4.32 -20.69 -4.08
CA ALA A 197 -4.20 -20.73 -5.53
C ALA A 197 -3.02 -21.58 -6.01
N ASN A 198 -1.86 -21.52 -5.34
CA ASN A 198 -0.72 -22.35 -5.67
C ASN A 198 -0.98 -23.83 -5.43
N THR A 199 -1.65 -24.16 -4.32
CA THR A 199 -2.00 -25.54 -3.99
C THR A 199 -3.00 -26.13 -4.99
N MET A 200 -4.04 -25.35 -5.37
CA MET A 200 -4.96 -25.76 -6.43
C MET A 200 -4.24 -26.05 -7.76
N GLY A 201 -3.33 -25.18 -8.16
CA GLY A 201 -2.55 -25.36 -9.40
C GLY A 201 -1.60 -26.55 -9.38
N SER A 202 -1.12 -26.99 -8.21
CA SER A 202 -0.26 -28.16 -8.06
C SER A 202 -1.04 -29.49 -7.97
N LYS A 203 -2.22 -29.46 -7.39
CA LYS A 203 -3.09 -30.63 -7.24
C LYS A 203 -3.88 -30.96 -8.52
N CYS A 204 -4.41 -29.96 -9.21
CA CYS A 204 -5.24 -30.15 -10.39
C CYS A 204 -4.49 -29.69 -11.67
N LEU A 205 -4.06 -30.68 -12.48
CA LEU A 205 -3.28 -30.47 -13.72
C LEU A 205 -4.16 -30.34 -14.98
N ASP A 206 -5.48 -30.08 -14.82
CA ASP A 206 -6.35 -29.80 -15.97
C ASP A 206 -6.00 -28.43 -16.59
N PRO A 207 -5.83 -28.33 -17.93
CA PRO A 207 -5.43 -27.07 -18.56
C PRO A 207 -6.43 -25.92 -18.38
N VAL A 208 -7.73 -26.24 -18.26
CA VAL A 208 -8.79 -25.24 -18.05
C VAL A 208 -8.70 -24.71 -16.62
N VAL A 209 -8.60 -25.58 -15.62
CA VAL A 209 -8.40 -25.21 -14.22
C VAL A 209 -7.10 -24.39 -14.07
N SER A 210 -6.00 -24.83 -14.69
CA SER A 210 -4.72 -24.11 -14.65
C SER A 210 -4.84 -22.69 -15.18
N LYS A 211 -5.62 -22.45 -16.25
CA LYS A 211 -5.86 -21.11 -16.79
C LYS A 211 -6.58 -20.20 -15.77
N HIS A 212 -7.61 -20.73 -15.09
CA HIS A 212 -8.33 -20.00 -14.06
C HIS A 212 -7.44 -19.70 -12.85
N VAL A 213 -6.64 -20.68 -12.41
CA VAL A 213 -5.65 -20.47 -11.33
C VAL A 213 -4.63 -19.39 -11.68
N VAL A 214 -4.14 -19.32 -12.91
CA VAL A 214 -3.22 -18.24 -13.35
C VAL A 214 -3.94 -16.89 -13.31
N SER A 215 -5.22 -16.81 -13.70
CA SER A 215 -6.00 -15.58 -13.59
C SER A 215 -6.18 -15.14 -12.15
N ILE A 216 -6.49 -16.08 -11.23
CA ILE A 216 -6.57 -15.82 -9.79
C ILE A 216 -5.26 -15.25 -9.26
N LYS A 217 -4.14 -15.92 -9.55
CA LYS A 217 -2.80 -15.46 -9.10
C LYS A 217 -2.50 -14.04 -9.59
N GLY A 218 -2.80 -13.73 -10.84
CA GLY A 218 -2.63 -12.39 -11.39
C GLY A 218 -3.48 -11.34 -10.68
N ALA A 219 -4.72 -11.67 -10.30
CA ALA A 219 -5.58 -10.78 -9.52
C ALA A 219 -5.06 -10.60 -8.07
N VAL A 220 -4.62 -11.68 -7.43
CA VAL A 220 -4.01 -11.64 -6.08
C VAL A 220 -2.74 -10.78 -6.07
N ASP A 221 -1.88 -10.89 -7.08
CA ASP A 221 -0.67 -10.06 -7.20
C ASP A 221 -1.01 -8.57 -7.30
N ARG A 222 -2.09 -8.22 -8.03
CA ARG A 222 -2.59 -6.83 -8.09
C ARG A 222 -3.11 -6.34 -6.74
N ILE A 223 -3.90 -7.16 -6.03
CA ILE A 223 -4.33 -6.84 -4.67
C ILE A 223 -3.13 -6.60 -3.77
N LYS A 224 -2.09 -7.44 -3.86
CA LYS A 224 -0.87 -7.31 -3.06
C LYS A 224 -0.14 -6.00 -3.30
N GLU A 225 -0.02 -5.55 -4.55
CA GLU A 225 0.56 -4.24 -4.89
C GLU A 225 -0.25 -3.09 -4.26
N GLN A 226 -1.58 -3.16 -4.31
CA GLN A 226 -2.45 -2.13 -3.77
C GLN A 226 -2.47 -2.08 -2.24
N VAL A 227 -2.45 -3.23 -1.58
CA VAL A 227 -2.45 -3.35 -0.12
C VAL A 227 -1.23 -2.68 0.53
N GLN A 228 -0.10 -2.59 -0.17
CA GLN A 228 1.08 -1.85 0.32
C GLN A 228 0.82 -0.36 0.54
N ASN A 229 -0.21 0.20 -0.10
CA ASN A 229 -0.60 1.60 0.03
C ASN A 229 -1.72 1.82 1.07
N VAL A 230 -2.21 0.75 1.71
CA VAL A 230 -3.25 0.80 2.76
C VAL A 230 -2.61 1.00 4.13
N GLU A 231 -3.07 2.02 4.87
CA GLU A 231 -2.70 2.29 6.25
C GLU A 231 -3.71 1.74 7.26
#